data_a03761b22b891641097a3de156c83652
#
_entry.id   a03761b22b891641097a3de156c83652
#
_cell.length_a   1.000
_cell.length_b   1.000
_cell.length_c   1.000
_cell.angle_alpha   90.00
_cell.angle_beta   90.00
_cell.angle_gamma   90.00
#
_symmetry.space_group_name_H-M   'P 1'
#
loop_
_entity.id
_entity.type
_entity.pdbx_description
1 polymer ?
#
loop_
_entity_poly.entity_id
_entity_poly.type
_entity_poly.pdbx_seq_one_letter_code
_entity_poly.pdbx_strand_id
1 'polypeptide(L)'
;MTVLQIAALGALLISLPAFAQESPLPSMEVPDWAIPGSATHKQVPPPPGFHRETLTFPEPLNGFTVSEIGAPLVRGSSKYADGVYTVTSAGYNVWYTRDEFRYLWKQMKGDVSLAADIAFPDPNGYGDRKAVLVIRQDLEDDSRQVVVALHGAGMIQLAQRPEKGALTKDREFRVGGRGRPEGKSPDSLINDIARRIGIEKRGNKFALYVSLEGEPMSQYGPPVELDLKAPFYVGFGFCSHLPDVADTATFSNVVLVNKAGKVR
;
A
#
# COMPACT_ATOMS: atom_id res chain seq x y z
N MET A 1 29.32 -40.95 66.45
CA MET A 1 28.71 -39.59 66.30
C MET A 1 28.92 -39.17 64.84
N THR A 2 27.91 -39.35 64.01
CA THR A 2 27.94 -39.06 62.57
C THR A 2 27.18 -37.80 62.29
N VAL A 3 27.87 -36.78 61.79
CA VAL A 3 27.27 -35.45 61.46
C VAL A 3 26.69 -35.54 60.04
N LEU A 4 25.40 -35.33 59.91
CA LEU A 4 24.67 -35.30 58.66
C LEU A 4 24.76 -33.87 58.09
N GLN A 5 25.40 -33.66 56.93
CA GLN A 5 25.40 -32.41 56.23
C GLN A 5 24.16 -32.36 55.31
N ILE A 6 23.27 -31.39 55.55
CA ILE A 6 22.13 -31.08 54.69
C ILE A 6 22.61 -30.07 53.62
N ALA A 7 22.64 -30.48 52.38
CA ALA A 7 22.87 -29.58 51.24
C ALA A 7 21.55 -28.88 50.88
N ALA A 8 21.51 -27.54 50.99
CA ALA A 8 20.41 -26.74 50.54
C ALA A 8 20.51 -26.51 49.01
N LEU A 9 19.56 -27.02 48.27
CA LEU A 9 19.40 -26.75 46.81
C LEU A 9 18.71 -25.40 46.64
N GLY A 10 19.46 -24.40 46.24
CA GLY A 10 18.90 -23.07 45.86
C GLY A 10 18.23 -23.17 44.50
N ALA A 11 16.92 -23.04 44.46
CA ALA A 11 16.18 -22.92 43.17
C ALA A 11 16.40 -21.53 42.59
N LEU A 12 17.08 -21.46 41.47
CA LEU A 12 17.25 -20.26 40.68
C LEU A 12 15.95 -19.97 39.90
N LEU A 13 15.15 -19.03 40.37
CA LEU A 13 13.97 -18.55 39.67
C LEU A 13 14.44 -17.68 38.49
N ILE A 14 14.43 -18.24 37.30
CA ILE A 14 14.61 -17.48 36.06
C ILE A 14 13.28 -16.76 35.79
N SER A 15 13.23 -15.45 36.06
CA SER A 15 12.13 -14.59 35.64
C SER A 15 12.21 -14.43 34.12
N LEU A 16 11.28 -15.04 33.39
CA LEU A 16 11.06 -14.75 31.98
C LEU A 16 10.59 -13.29 31.86
N PRO A 17 11.10 -12.52 30.88
CA PRO A 17 10.58 -11.18 30.64
C PRO A 17 9.11 -11.30 30.26
N ALA A 18 8.26 -10.58 30.98
CA ALA A 18 6.87 -10.42 30.61
C ALA A 18 6.84 -9.74 29.24
N PHE A 19 6.33 -10.43 28.23
CA PHE A 19 5.98 -9.78 26.97
C PHE A 19 4.98 -8.70 27.32
N ALA A 20 5.35 -7.44 27.05
CA ALA A 20 4.45 -6.32 27.17
C ALA A 20 3.24 -6.61 26.28
N GLN A 21 2.09 -6.85 26.87
CA GLN A 21 0.83 -7.00 26.17
C GLN A 21 0.52 -5.65 25.57
N GLU A 22 0.71 -5.50 24.26
CA GLU A 22 0.37 -4.27 23.55
C GLU A 22 -1.10 -3.96 23.85
N SER A 23 -1.35 -2.76 24.38
CA SER A 23 -2.70 -2.29 24.62
C SER A 23 -3.50 -2.36 23.32
N PRO A 24 -4.73 -2.89 23.34
CA PRO A 24 -5.57 -2.87 22.15
C PRO A 24 -5.74 -1.42 21.71
N LEU A 25 -5.61 -1.19 20.38
CA LEU A 25 -5.91 0.12 19.81
C LEU A 25 -7.33 0.53 20.25
N PRO A 26 -7.56 1.81 20.58
CA PRO A 26 -8.89 2.26 20.94
C PRO A 26 -9.86 1.85 19.82
N SER A 27 -11.00 1.26 20.19
CA SER A 27 -12.05 0.90 19.25
C SER A 27 -12.58 2.19 18.63
N MET A 28 -12.06 2.52 17.43
CA MET A 28 -12.58 3.66 16.69
C MET A 28 -13.72 3.16 15.83
N GLU A 29 -14.87 3.77 15.99
CA GLU A 29 -16.01 3.52 15.13
C GLU A 29 -15.64 3.76 13.67
N VAL A 30 -15.93 2.78 12.80
CA VAL A 30 -15.71 2.93 11.36
C VAL A 30 -16.79 3.88 10.84
N PRO A 31 -16.41 5.03 10.29
CA PRO A 31 -17.42 5.96 9.79
C PRO A 31 -18.12 5.40 8.55
N ASP A 32 -19.39 5.67 8.38
CA ASP A 32 -20.24 5.17 7.29
C ASP A 32 -19.62 5.37 5.90
N TRP A 33 -18.97 6.51 5.65
CA TRP A 33 -18.32 6.78 4.37
C TRP A 33 -17.17 5.82 4.04
N ALA A 34 -16.58 5.16 5.04
CA ALA A 34 -15.52 4.18 4.86
C ALA A 34 -16.06 2.75 4.68
N ILE A 35 -17.35 2.50 4.90
CA ILE A 35 -17.97 1.17 4.83
C ILE A 35 -18.48 0.92 3.41
N PRO A 36 -17.94 -0.08 2.67
CA PRO A 36 -18.43 -0.45 1.36
C PRO A 36 -19.93 -0.80 1.38
N GLY A 37 -20.68 -0.24 0.44
CA GLY A 37 -22.13 -0.44 0.35
C GLY A 37 -22.97 0.45 1.26
N SER A 38 -22.37 1.27 2.13
CA SER A 38 -23.12 2.32 2.84
C SER A 38 -23.56 3.42 1.88
N ALA A 39 -24.59 4.18 2.25
CA ALA A 39 -25.14 5.26 1.41
C ALA A 39 -24.12 6.37 1.10
N THR A 40 -23.12 6.54 1.96
CA THR A 40 -22.10 7.60 1.86
C THR A 40 -20.77 7.11 1.29
N HIS A 41 -20.59 5.80 1.14
CA HIS A 41 -19.36 5.23 0.58
C HIS A 41 -19.15 5.69 -0.88
N LYS A 42 -17.93 6.10 -1.23
CA LYS A 42 -17.52 6.60 -2.57
C LYS A 42 -18.18 7.92 -3.00
N GLN A 43 -19.12 8.45 -2.24
CA GLN A 43 -19.86 9.66 -2.62
C GLN A 43 -19.37 10.90 -1.87
N VAL A 44 -18.75 10.70 -0.73
CA VAL A 44 -18.33 11.79 0.15
C VAL A 44 -16.89 11.58 0.57
N PRO A 45 -16.01 12.58 0.38
CA PRO A 45 -14.66 12.52 0.94
C PRO A 45 -14.72 12.45 2.47
N PRO A 46 -13.66 11.93 3.11
CA PRO A 46 -13.56 11.97 4.57
C PRO A 46 -13.81 13.37 5.11
N PRO A 47 -14.48 13.50 6.27
CA PRO A 47 -14.71 14.80 6.89
C PRO A 47 -13.39 15.59 7.06
N PRO A 48 -13.40 16.91 6.87
CA PRO A 48 -12.23 17.73 7.18
C PRO A 48 -11.75 17.50 8.61
N GLY A 49 -10.44 17.35 8.80
CA GLY A 49 -9.84 17.15 10.11
C GLY A 49 -9.89 15.70 10.63
N PHE A 50 -10.43 14.77 9.88
CA PHE A 50 -10.36 13.34 10.23
C PHE A 50 -9.00 12.79 9.77
N HIS A 51 -8.02 12.79 10.67
CA HIS A 51 -6.67 12.27 10.45
C HIS A 51 -6.36 11.18 11.46
N ARG A 52 -5.58 10.20 11.03
CA ARG A 52 -4.98 9.20 11.89
C ARG A 52 -3.48 9.24 11.74
N GLU A 53 -2.79 9.14 12.86
CA GLU A 53 -1.33 9.16 12.91
C GLU A 53 -0.74 7.95 12.16
N THR A 54 0.24 8.21 11.30
CA THR A 54 0.98 7.18 10.59
C THR A 54 1.91 6.43 11.56
N LEU A 55 1.85 5.11 11.52
CA LEU A 55 2.72 4.24 12.31
C LEU A 55 3.90 3.78 11.45
N THR A 56 5.13 4.12 11.86
CA THR A 56 6.35 3.66 11.18
C THR A 56 7.04 2.60 12.03
N PHE A 57 7.42 1.49 11.40
CA PHE A 57 8.08 0.38 12.06
C PHE A 57 9.59 0.52 11.93
N PRO A 58 10.36 0.30 13.01
CA PRO A 58 11.81 0.50 13.01
C PRO A 58 12.55 -0.56 12.17
N GLU A 59 11.98 -1.77 12.05
CA GLU A 59 12.64 -2.85 11.34
C GLU A 59 12.45 -2.74 9.82
N PRO A 60 13.53 -2.54 9.06
CA PRO A 60 13.42 -2.46 7.62
C PRO A 60 13.15 -3.84 7.02
N LEU A 61 12.33 -3.90 5.97
CA LEU A 61 12.05 -5.10 5.21
C LEU A 61 12.80 -5.07 3.88
N ASN A 62 13.88 -5.85 3.77
CA ASN A 62 14.72 -5.91 2.56
C ASN A 62 15.13 -4.51 2.04
N GLY A 63 15.52 -3.64 2.96
CA GLY A 63 15.98 -2.27 2.69
C GLY A 63 14.87 -1.25 2.41
N PHE A 64 13.60 -1.59 2.61
CA PHE A 64 12.48 -0.65 2.66
C PHE A 64 12.04 -0.43 4.11
N THR A 65 11.74 0.81 4.46
CA THR A 65 11.05 1.12 5.72
C THR A 65 9.56 0.83 5.53
N VAL A 66 8.90 0.38 6.58
CA VAL A 66 7.48 0.01 6.55
C VAL A 66 6.69 0.99 7.40
N SER A 67 5.58 1.50 6.86
CA SER A 67 4.63 2.33 7.60
C SER A 67 3.20 1.91 7.32
N GLU A 68 2.33 2.15 8.28
CA GLU A 68 0.87 2.16 8.09
C GLU A 68 0.42 3.60 8.01
N ILE A 69 0.21 4.06 6.79
CA ILE A 69 -0.29 5.40 6.54
C ILE A 69 -1.73 5.47 7.00
N GLY A 70 -2.06 6.53 7.76
CA GLY A 70 -3.40 6.74 8.29
C GLY A 70 -3.88 5.69 9.30
N ALA A 71 -2.97 4.87 9.84
CA ALA A 71 -3.23 3.83 10.84
C ALA A 71 -4.54 3.05 10.61
N PRO A 72 -4.59 2.13 9.64
CA PRO A 72 -5.75 1.27 9.40
C PRO A 72 -6.25 0.60 10.68
N LEU A 73 -7.56 0.36 10.80
CA LEU A 73 -8.18 -0.23 11.99
C LEU A 73 -7.67 -1.64 12.31
N VAL A 74 -7.31 -2.38 11.26
CA VAL A 74 -6.70 -3.70 11.38
C VAL A 74 -5.23 -3.59 11.00
N ARG A 75 -4.36 -3.95 11.94
CA ARG A 75 -2.91 -3.91 11.72
C ARG A 75 -2.51 -4.85 10.60
N GLY A 76 -1.77 -4.32 9.63
CA GLY A 76 -1.23 -5.11 8.54
C GLY A 76 0.04 -5.86 8.90
N SER A 77 0.52 -6.65 7.96
CA SER A 77 1.80 -7.33 8.04
C SER A 77 2.54 -7.26 6.71
N SER A 78 3.86 -7.44 6.75
CA SER A 78 4.67 -7.55 5.54
C SER A 78 5.76 -8.58 5.75
N LYS A 79 6.04 -9.36 4.72
CA LYS A 79 7.17 -10.29 4.69
C LYS A 79 7.87 -10.23 3.33
N TYR A 80 9.15 -10.59 3.33
CA TYR A 80 9.93 -10.78 2.11
C TYR A 80 10.56 -12.17 2.14
N ALA A 81 10.29 -12.95 1.11
CA ALA A 81 10.88 -14.27 0.92
C ALA A 81 10.97 -14.57 -0.58
N ASP A 82 12.06 -15.18 -1.02
CA ASP A 82 12.25 -15.67 -2.39
C ASP A 82 11.99 -14.63 -3.49
N GLY A 83 12.36 -13.37 -3.23
CA GLY A 83 12.18 -12.28 -4.19
C GLY A 83 10.78 -11.66 -4.19
N VAL A 84 9.88 -12.10 -3.29
CA VAL A 84 8.49 -11.67 -3.22
C VAL A 84 8.21 -10.95 -1.91
N TYR A 85 7.64 -9.75 -2.01
CA TYR A 85 7.03 -9.05 -0.88
C TYR A 85 5.57 -9.46 -0.79
N THR A 86 5.14 -9.96 0.35
CA THR A 86 3.74 -10.19 0.68
C THR A 86 3.30 -9.07 1.61
N VAL A 87 2.30 -8.30 1.22
CA VAL A 87 1.79 -7.15 1.98
C VAL A 87 0.33 -7.39 2.29
N THR A 88 0.02 -7.54 3.57
CA THR A 88 -1.34 -7.68 4.09
C THR A 88 -1.74 -6.38 4.76
N SER A 89 -2.88 -5.84 4.41
CA SER A 89 -3.38 -4.57 4.96
C SER A 89 -4.89 -4.51 4.88
N ALA A 90 -5.49 -3.93 5.89
CA ALA A 90 -6.79 -3.30 5.78
C ALA A 90 -6.60 -1.89 5.18
N GLY A 91 -7.55 -1.01 5.38
CA GLY A 91 -7.45 0.38 5.00
C GLY A 91 -8.51 0.77 4.00
N TYR A 92 -9.08 1.90 4.29
CA TYR A 92 -10.20 2.46 3.58
C TYR A 92 -9.90 2.71 2.10
N ASN A 93 -8.80 3.42 1.80
CA ASN A 93 -8.50 3.79 0.42
C ASN A 93 -7.14 4.50 0.31
N VAL A 94 -6.66 4.63 -0.94
CA VAL A 94 -5.62 5.59 -1.36
C VAL A 94 -6.30 6.54 -2.33
N TRP A 95 -7.10 7.49 -1.79
CA TRP A 95 -8.05 8.29 -2.58
C TRP A 95 -8.54 9.53 -1.82
N TYR A 96 -9.45 10.29 -2.37
CA TYR A 96 -10.04 11.50 -1.79
C TYR A 96 -9.00 12.44 -1.19
N THR A 97 -9.19 12.84 0.07
CA THR A 97 -8.34 13.80 0.78
C THR A 97 -7.30 13.14 1.67
N ARG A 98 -7.39 11.82 1.90
CA ARG A 98 -6.51 11.07 2.79
C ARG A 98 -6.40 9.61 2.40
N ASP A 99 -5.38 8.94 2.90
CA ASP A 99 -5.01 7.57 2.57
C ASP A 99 -4.96 6.70 3.82
N GLU A 100 -5.35 5.41 3.68
CA GLU A 100 -5.12 4.37 4.67
C GLU A 100 -4.57 3.14 3.96
N PHE A 101 -3.28 2.84 4.17
CA PHE A 101 -2.65 1.68 3.53
C PHE A 101 -1.30 1.34 4.16
N ARG A 102 -0.84 0.11 3.96
CA ARG A 102 0.51 -0.29 4.33
C ARG A 102 1.49 0.05 3.22
N TYR A 103 2.57 0.76 3.55
CA TYR A 103 3.53 1.36 2.63
C TYR A 103 4.96 0.89 2.92
N LEU A 104 5.63 0.36 1.91
CA LEU A 104 7.04 0.00 1.92
C LEU A 104 7.79 1.05 1.10
N TRP A 105 8.69 1.82 1.73
CA TRP A 105 9.23 3.02 1.12
C TRP A 105 10.72 3.24 1.36
N LYS A 106 11.31 4.06 0.48
CA LYS A 106 12.63 4.68 0.64
C LYS A 106 12.53 6.18 0.44
N GLN A 107 13.34 6.92 1.18
CA GLN A 107 13.49 8.35 0.94
C GLN A 107 14.45 8.58 -0.22
N MET A 108 14.07 9.38 -1.19
CA MET A 108 14.80 9.59 -2.44
C MET A 108 14.81 11.06 -2.86
N LYS A 109 15.62 11.37 -3.89
CA LYS A 109 15.70 12.68 -4.52
C LYS A 109 15.94 12.52 -6.02
N GLY A 110 15.63 13.56 -6.81
CA GLY A 110 15.86 13.57 -8.26
C GLY A 110 14.85 12.70 -9.03
N ASP A 111 15.30 12.13 -10.13
CA ASP A 111 14.49 11.26 -10.98
C ASP A 111 14.43 9.84 -10.42
N VAL A 112 13.32 9.17 -10.65
CA VAL A 112 13.07 7.83 -10.13
C VAL A 112 12.29 7.00 -11.13
N SER A 113 12.62 5.71 -11.22
CA SER A 113 11.83 4.68 -11.88
C SER A 113 11.52 3.57 -10.87
N LEU A 114 10.25 3.21 -10.73
CA LEU A 114 9.78 2.10 -9.89
C LEU A 114 8.84 1.23 -10.72
N ALA A 115 9.04 -0.08 -10.70
CA ALA A 115 8.14 -1.06 -11.31
C ALA A 115 8.06 -2.32 -10.45
N ALA A 116 6.93 -3.02 -10.53
CA ALA A 116 6.70 -4.29 -9.85
C ALA A 116 5.69 -5.14 -10.60
N ASP A 117 5.86 -6.46 -10.50
CA ASP A 117 4.81 -7.43 -10.81
C ASP A 117 3.90 -7.55 -9.59
N ILE A 118 2.58 -7.54 -9.82
CA ILE A 118 1.57 -7.55 -8.78
C ILE A 118 0.65 -8.75 -8.96
N ALA A 119 0.32 -9.41 -7.85
CA ALA A 119 -0.74 -10.41 -7.82
C ALA A 119 -1.58 -10.27 -6.54
N PHE A 120 -2.83 -10.68 -6.65
CA PHE A 120 -3.77 -10.77 -5.54
C PHE A 120 -4.06 -12.26 -5.30
N PRO A 121 -3.53 -12.87 -4.21
CA PRO A 121 -3.67 -14.31 -3.95
C PRO A 121 -5.12 -14.75 -3.76
N ASP A 122 -5.95 -13.91 -3.12
CA ASP A 122 -7.38 -14.19 -3.00
C ASP A 122 -8.13 -13.72 -4.26
N PRO A 123 -8.69 -14.65 -5.07
CA PRO A 123 -9.46 -14.28 -6.26
C PRO A 123 -10.81 -13.65 -5.92
N ASN A 124 -11.29 -13.81 -4.69
CA ASN A 124 -12.59 -13.31 -4.24
C ASN A 124 -12.49 -12.00 -3.42
N GLY A 125 -11.28 -11.46 -3.26
CA GLY A 125 -11.09 -10.20 -2.56
C GLY A 125 -11.81 -9.03 -3.25
N TYR A 126 -12.02 -7.96 -2.49
CA TYR A 126 -12.80 -6.82 -2.97
C TYR A 126 -12.23 -6.21 -4.26
N GLY A 127 -13.11 -5.93 -5.23
CA GLY A 127 -12.70 -5.49 -6.57
C GLY A 127 -11.95 -4.15 -6.62
N ASP A 128 -12.23 -3.26 -5.67
CA ASP A 128 -11.58 -1.95 -5.55
C ASP A 128 -10.34 -1.95 -4.65
N ARG A 129 -9.92 -3.11 -4.08
CA ARG A 129 -8.62 -3.21 -3.39
C ARG A 129 -7.49 -2.72 -4.30
N LYS A 130 -6.49 -2.09 -3.72
CA LYS A 130 -5.45 -1.40 -4.49
C LYS A 130 -4.05 -1.85 -4.09
N ALA A 131 -3.31 -2.38 -5.06
CA ALA A 131 -1.87 -2.41 -4.99
C ALA A 131 -1.33 -1.15 -5.67
N VAL A 132 -0.48 -0.40 -4.98
CA VAL A 132 -0.07 0.94 -5.40
C VAL A 132 1.45 1.09 -5.50
N LEU A 133 1.90 1.86 -6.49
CA LEU A 133 3.23 2.45 -6.55
C LEU A 133 3.06 3.95 -6.27
N VAL A 134 3.75 4.48 -5.26
CA VAL A 134 3.51 5.83 -4.74
C VAL A 134 4.80 6.63 -4.67
N ILE A 135 4.73 7.90 -5.10
CA ILE A 135 5.74 8.91 -4.83
C ILE A 135 5.04 10.07 -4.12
N ARG A 136 5.43 10.31 -2.84
CA ARG A 136 4.74 11.26 -1.96
C ARG A 136 5.70 12.18 -1.21
N GLN A 137 5.19 13.35 -0.81
CA GLN A 137 6.00 14.38 -0.17
C GLN A 137 6.39 14.04 1.26
N ASP A 138 5.46 13.48 2.02
CA ASP A 138 5.62 13.12 3.43
C ASP A 138 4.83 11.84 3.75
N LEU A 139 4.83 11.40 5.01
CA LEU A 139 4.16 10.18 5.46
C LEU A 139 2.78 10.45 6.10
N GLU A 140 2.32 11.71 6.10
CA GLU A 140 0.99 12.03 6.59
C GLU A 140 -0.10 11.46 5.66
N ASP A 141 -1.26 11.13 6.21
CA ASP A 141 -2.34 10.47 5.48
C ASP A 141 -2.91 11.33 4.33
N ASP A 142 -2.74 12.64 4.40
CA ASP A 142 -3.21 13.62 3.42
C ASP A 142 -2.11 14.18 2.50
N SER A 143 -0.95 13.54 2.46
CA SER A 143 0.23 13.99 1.72
C SER A 143 -0.04 14.30 0.25
N ARG A 144 0.67 15.29 -0.30
CA ARG A 144 0.81 15.48 -1.76
C ARG A 144 1.47 14.24 -2.35
N GLN A 145 0.93 13.73 -3.47
CA GLN A 145 1.43 12.48 -4.04
C GLN A 145 1.03 12.27 -5.49
N VAL A 146 1.75 11.36 -6.15
CA VAL A 146 1.32 10.69 -7.37
C VAL A 146 1.29 9.19 -7.12
N VAL A 147 0.22 8.56 -7.55
CA VAL A 147 -0.07 7.13 -7.35
C VAL A 147 -0.35 6.48 -8.69
N VAL A 148 0.29 5.34 -8.92
CA VAL A 148 -0.15 4.36 -9.90
C VAL A 148 -0.76 3.20 -9.13
N ALA A 149 -2.04 2.88 -9.39
CA ALA A 149 -2.76 1.83 -8.71
C ALA A 149 -3.22 0.74 -9.68
N LEU A 150 -3.06 -0.52 -9.29
CA LEU A 150 -3.73 -1.66 -9.89
C LEU A 150 -4.83 -2.13 -8.93
N HIS A 151 -6.07 -2.14 -9.40
CA HIS A 151 -7.22 -2.60 -8.65
C HIS A 151 -7.41 -4.11 -8.77
N GLY A 152 -8.05 -4.71 -7.78
CA GLY A 152 -8.40 -6.13 -7.82
C GLY A 152 -9.25 -6.52 -9.04
N ALA A 153 -10.11 -5.62 -9.52
CA ALA A 153 -10.92 -5.81 -10.73
C ALA A 153 -10.18 -5.45 -12.03
N GLY A 154 -8.86 -5.18 -12.00
CA GLY A 154 -8.03 -4.94 -13.18
C GLY A 154 -7.99 -3.51 -13.70
N MET A 155 -8.70 -2.57 -13.08
CA MET A 155 -8.56 -1.16 -13.41
C MET A 155 -7.20 -0.63 -13.01
N ILE A 156 -6.57 0.17 -13.87
CA ILE A 156 -5.34 0.88 -13.57
C ILE A 156 -5.64 2.37 -13.46
N GLN A 157 -4.99 3.02 -12.51
CA GLN A 157 -5.23 4.41 -12.20
C GLN A 157 -3.91 5.17 -12.12
N LEU A 158 -3.84 6.34 -12.75
CA LEU A 158 -2.83 7.36 -12.50
C LEU A 158 -3.51 8.51 -11.78
N ALA A 159 -3.17 8.70 -10.52
CA ALA A 159 -3.83 9.66 -9.65
C ALA A 159 -2.81 10.62 -9.01
N GLN A 160 -3.25 11.85 -8.70
CA GLN A 160 -2.44 12.80 -7.96
C GLN A 160 -3.27 13.55 -6.91
N ARG A 161 -2.68 13.79 -5.74
CA ARG A 161 -3.14 14.79 -4.77
C ARG A 161 -2.22 16.00 -4.90
N PRO A 162 -2.70 17.10 -5.53
CA PRO A 162 -1.84 18.22 -5.88
C PRO A 162 -1.40 19.05 -4.68
N GLU A 163 -2.24 19.15 -3.66
CA GLU A 163 -1.97 19.85 -2.40
C GLU A 163 -2.29 18.93 -1.22
N LYS A 164 -1.68 19.21 -0.07
CA LYS A 164 -1.95 18.48 1.18
C LYS A 164 -3.44 18.62 1.52
N GLY A 165 -4.11 17.48 1.77
CA GLY A 165 -5.53 17.41 2.08
C GLY A 165 -6.48 17.76 0.91
N ALA A 166 -5.98 17.99 -0.29
CA ALA A 166 -6.83 18.22 -1.45
C ALA A 166 -7.44 16.91 -1.97
N LEU A 167 -8.54 17.04 -2.73
CA LEU A 167 -9.12 15.92 -3.43
C LEU A 167 -8.12 15.34 -4.46
N THR A 168 -8.02 14.05 -4.48
CA THR A 168 -7.27 13.31 -5.49
C THR A 168 -7.93 13.48 -6.85
N LYS A 169 -7.13 13.78 -7.87
CA LYS A 169 -7.51 13.83 -9.29
C LYS A 169 -6.91 12.64 -9.99
N ASP A 170 -7.66 11.98 -10.84
CA ASP A 170 -7.23 10.74 -11.48
C ASP A 170 -7.55 10.64 -12.97
N ARG A 171 -6.96 9.62 -13.54
CA ARG A 171 -7.30 9.04 -14.83
C ARG A 171 -7.34 7.53 -14.68
N GLU A 172 -8.46 6.96 -15.07
CA GLU A 172 -8.69 5.52 -15.03
C GLU A 172 -8.45 4.90 -16.39
N PHE A 173 -7.79 3.75 -16.40
CA PHE A 173 -7.51 2.99 -17.60
C PHE A 173 -7.92 1.52 -17.39
N ARG A 174 -8.52 0.96 -18.43
CA ARG A 174 -8.75 -0.48 -18.53
C ARG A 174 -7.82 -1.01 -19.62
N VAL A 175 -6.75 -1.65 -19.19
CA VAL A 175 -5.68 -2.12 -20.08
C VAL A 175 -5.84 -3.60 -20.27
N GLY A 176 -5.86 -4.07 -21.53
CA GLY A 176 -5.92 -5.49 -21.89
C GLY A 176 -7.30 -6.14 -21.80
N GLY A 177 -8.34 -5.41 -21.45
CA GLY A 177 -9.67 -5.98 -21.33
C GLY A 177 -10.30 -6.29 -22.69
N ARG A 178 -10.45 -7.57 -23.06
CA ARG A 178 -11.60 -7.93 -23.87
C ARG A 178 -12.82 -7.55 -23.05
N GLY A 179 -13.72 -6.80 -23.64
CA GLY A 179 -14.88 -6.26 -22.94
C GLY A 179 -15.51 -7.30 -22.02
N ARG A 180 -15.99 -6.85 -20.88
CA ARG A 180 -16.64 -7.66 -19.84
C ARG A 180 -17.55 -8.71 -20.49
N PRO A 181 -17.40 -10.01 -20.19
CA PRO A 181 -18.34 -11.00 -20.70
C PRO A 181 -19.74 -10.65 -20.20
N GLU A 182 -20.70 -10.60 -21.15
CA GLU A 182 -22.09 -10.29 -20.86
C GLU A 182 -22.63 -11.22 -19.74
N GLY A 183 -23.26 -10.67 -18.71
CA GLY A 183 -23.84 -11.44 -17.62
C GLY A 183 -22.95 -11.78 -16.43
N LYS A 184 -21.67 -11.37 -16.39
CA LYS A 184 -20.84 -11.54 -15.19
C LYS A 184 -20.90 -10.32 -14.27
N SER A 185 -20.82 -10.60 -12.95
CA SER A 185 -20.78 -9.58 -11.90
C SER A 185 -19.69 -8.53 -12.20
N PRO A 186 -19.91 -7.25 -11.81
CA PRO A 186 -18.87 -6.22 -11.82
C PRO A 186 -17.56 -6.64 -11.17
N ASP A 187 -17.65 -7.54 -10.22
CA ASP A 187 -16.56 -8.00 -9.36
C ASP A 187 -15.86 -9.27 -9.87
N SER A 188 -16.29 -9.83 -11.03
CA SER A 188 -15.57 -10.95 -11.61
C SER A 188 -14.22 -10.49 -12.14
N LEU A 189 -13.13 -11.02 -11.58
CA LEU A 189 -11.77 -10.80 -12.04
C LEU A 189 -11.66 -11.15 -13.53
N ILE A 190 -11.23 -10.19 -14.33
CA ILE A 190 -10.91 -10.42 -15.73
C ILE A 190 -9.51 -11.02 -15.77
N ASN A 191 -9.34 -12.16 -16.40
CA ASN A 191 -8.05 -12.86 -16.47
C ASN A 191 -6.95 -12.08 -17.23
N ASP A 192 -7.31 -11.02 -17.93
CA ASP A 192 -6.40 -10.18 -18.74
C ASP A 192 -5.95 -8.93 -17.97
N ILE A 193 -5.61 -9.05 -16.70
CA ILE A 193 -5.14 -7.95 -15.88
C ILE A 193 -3.66 -7.70 -16.17
N ALA A 194 -3.28 -6.44 -16.40
CA ALA A 194 -1.88 -6.07 -16.39
C ALA A 194 -1.25 -6.48 -15.05
N ARG A 195 -0.19 -7.27 -15.11
CA ARG A 195 0.48 -7.78 -13.90
C ARG A 195 1.67 -6.94 -13.50
N ARG A 196 2.25 -6.20 -14.45
CA ARG A 196 3.38 -5.33 -14.20
C ARG A 196 2.99 -3.89 -14.44
N ILE A 197 3.13 -3.06 -13.42
CA ILE A 197 2.92 -1.61 -13.50
C ILE A 197 4.19 -0.88 -13.08
N GLY A 198 4.32 0.38 -13.52
CA GLY A 198 5.45 1.23 -13.19
C GLY A 198 5.06 2.69 -13.07
N ILE A 199 5.83 3.41 -12.26
CA ILE A 199 5.78 4.86 -12.15
C ILE A 199 7.16 5.43 -12.42
N GLU A 200 7.23 6.46 -13.27
CA GLU A 200 8.45 7.22 -13.50
C GLU A 200 8.26 8.67 -13.09
N LYS A 201 9.21 9.20 -12.32
CA LYS A 201 9.37 10.63 -12.08
C LYS A 201 10.54 11.16 -12.88
N ARG A 202 10.29 12.14 -13.73
CA ARG A 202 11.32 12.88 -14.48
C ARG A 202 11.08 14.38 -14.30
N GLY A 203 11.94 15.04 -13.54
CA GLY A 203 11.68 16.40 -13.09
C GLY A 203 10.36 16.46 -12.28
N ASN A 204 9.41 17.28 -12.72
CA ASN A 204 8.08 17.38 -12.13
C ASN A 204 7.01 16.53 -12.85
N LYS A 205 7.39 15.74 -13.86
CA LYS A 205 6.47 14.89 -14.62
C LYS A 205 6.48 13.47 -14.10
N PHE A 206 5.28 12.89 -13.99
CA PHE A 206 5.06 11.53 -13.52
C PHE A 206 4.26 10.76 -14.57
N ALA A 207 4.78 9.62 -14.99
CA ALA A 207 4.18 8.78 -16.02
C ALA A 207 3.85 7.38 -15.49
N LEU A 208 2.71 6.86 -15.94
CA LEU A 208 2.30 5.46 -15.77
C LEU A 208 2.94 4.62 -16.88
N TYR A 209 3.47 3.46 -16.48
CA TYR A 209 3.92 2.41 -17.38
C TYR A 209 3.19 1.11 -17.08
N VAL A 210 2.94 0.32 -18.12
CA VAL A 210 2.24 -0.96 -18.04
C VAL A 210 2.92 -1.97 -18.96
N SER A 211 2.98 -3.22 -18.53
CA SER A 211 3.25 -4.38 -19.36
C SER A 211 2.11 -5.39 -19.23
N LEU A 212 1.64 -5.88 -20.35
CA LEU A 212 0.72 -7.01 -20.45
C LEU A 212 1.56 -8.26 -20.74
N GLU A 213 1.34 -9.36 -20.02
CA GLU A 213 1.87 -10.70 -20.31
C GLU A 213 3.35 -10.80 -20.72
N GLY A 214 4.24 -9.99 -20.08
CA GLY A 214 5.68 -10.05 -20.38
C GLY A 214 6.16 -9.19 -21.55
N GLU A 215 5.31 -8.38 -22.14
CA GLU A 215 5.71 -7.36 -23.09
C GLU A 215 6.62 -6.30 -22.44
N PRO A 216 7.45 -5.59 -23.21
CA PRO A 216 8.19 -4.47 -22.69
C PRO A 216 7.28 -3.41 -22.06
N MET A 217 7.68 -2.84 -20.92
CA MET A 217 6.97 -1.75 -20.28
C MET A 217 6.81 -0.58 -21.25
N SER A 218 5.59 -0.10 -21.43
CA SER A 218 5.27 1.07 -22.25
C SER A 218 4.53 2.12 -21.43
N GLN A 219 4.79 3.41 -21.75
CA GLN A 219 4.03 4.49 -21.12
C GLN A 219 2.58 4.43 -21.58
N TYR A 220 1.67 4.57 -20.60
CA TYR A 220 0.23 4.54 -20.86
C TYR A 220 -0.42 5.85 -20.43
N GLY A 221 -1.06 6.52 -21.37
CA GLY A 221 -1.63 7.84 -21.18
C GLY A 221 -0.60 8.97 -21.02
N PRO A 222 -1.07 10.24 -20.96
CA PRO A 222 -0.21 11.38 -20.75
C PRO A 222 0.26 11.46 -19.28
N PRO A 223 1.47 12.00 -19.02
CA PRO A 223 1.96 12.19 -17.66
C PRO A 223 1.13 13.25 -16.91
N VAL A 224 1.22 13.23 -15.59
CA VAL A 224 0.75 14.31 -14.71
C VAL A 224 1.94 15.11 -14.21
N GLU A 225 1.70 16.36 -13.80
CA GLU A 225 2.74 17.23 -13.27
C GLU A 225 2.46 17.53 -11.80
N LEU A 226 3.49 17.38 -10.97
CA LEU A 226 3.47 17.71 -9.56
C LEU A 226 4.89 18.09 -9.10
N ASP A 227 5.01 19.24 -8.44
CA ASP A 227 6.27 19.65 -7.86
C ASP A 227 6.42 19.08 -6.44
N LEU A 228 7.21 18.04 -6.30
CA LEU A 228 7.61 17.48 -5.01
C LEU A 228 9.00 17.96 -4.64
N LYS A 229 9.17 18.46 -3.42
CA LYS A 229 10.46 18.89 -2.87
C LYS A 229 11.26 17.68 -2.43
N ALA A 230 12.56 17.69 -2.71
CA ALA A 230 13.47 16.66 -2.19
C ALA A 230 13.83 16.93 -0.72
N PRO A 231 13.95 15.90 0.13
CA PRO A 231 13.66 14.51 -0.19
C PRO A 231 12.15 14.20 -0.22
N PHE A 232 11.78 13.15 -0.93
CA PHE A 232 10.41 12.61 -1.01
C PHE A 232 10.44 11.10 -0.82
N TYR A 233 9.29 10.48 -0.63
CA TYR A 233 9.15 9.06 -0.32
C TYR A 233 8.67 8.30 -1.55
N VAL A 234 9.35 7.20 -1.87
CA VAL A 234 9.07 6.35 -3.04
C VAL A 234 8.92 4.92 -2.60
N GLY A 235 7.86 4.25 -3.06
CA GLY A 235 7.65 2.87 -2.72
C GLY A 235 6.36 2.30 -3.24
N PHE A 236 5.97 1.18 -2.65
CA PHE A 236 4.78 0.42 -3.02
C PHE A 236 4.00 0.00 -1.78
N GLY A 237 2.73 -0.28 -1.96
CA GLY A 237 1.89 -0.64 -0.85
C GLY A 237 0.54 -1.21 -1.27
N PHE A 238 -0.27 -1.49 -0.27
CA PHE A 238 -1.55 -2.14 -0.46
C PHE A 238 -2.61 -1.67 0.54
N CYS A 239 -3.85 -1.57 0.09
CA CYS A 239 -5.04 -1.50 0.94
C CYS A 239 -6.14 -2.42 0.40
N SER A 240 -6.89 -3.04 1.32
CA SER A 240 -8.02 -3.91 0.95
C SER A 240 -9.23 -3.14 0.42
N HIS A 241 -9.27 -1.83 0.60
CA HIS A 241 -10.45 -0.97 0.42
C HIS A 241 -11.58 -1.26 1.43
N LEU A 242 -11.29 -2.07 2.44
CA LEU A 242 -12.18 -2.41 3.54
C LEU A 242 -11.50 -1.96 4.84
N PRO A 243 -12.10 -1.04 5.62
CA PRO A 243 -11.41 -0.44 6.75
C PRO A 243 -11.13 -1.43 7.89
N ASP A 244 -11.94 -2.47 8.01
CA ASP A 244 -11.95 -3.47 9.07
C ASP A 244 -11.60 -4.90 8.63
N VAL A 245 -11.30 -5.10 7.33
CA VAL A 245 -10.95 -6.40 6.76
C VAL A 245 -9.61 -6.33 6.05
N ALA A 246 -8.63 -7.07 6.52
CA ALA A 246 -7.35 -7.20 5.85
C ALA A 246 -7.42 -8.16 4.66
N ASP A 247 -6.73 -7.81 3.58
CA ASP A 247 -6.49 -8.65 2.40
C ASP A 247 -5.01 -8.56 2.03
N THR A 248 -4.58 -9.27 0.99
CA THR A 248 -3.17 -9.44 0.66
C THR A 248 -2.90 -9.15 -0.82
N ALA A 249 -1.82 -8.41 -1.07
CA ALA A 249 -1.18 -8.33 -2.39
C ALA A 249 0.26 -8.84 -2.30
N THR A 250 0.76 -9.36 -3.42
CA THR A 250 2.17 -9.70 -3.58
C THR A 250 2.82 -8.80 -4.63
N PHE A 251 4.09 -8.44 -4.35
CA PHE A 251 4.93 -7.66 -5.25
C PHE A 251 6.21 -8.45 -5.50
N SER A 252 6.48 -8.76 -6.76
CA SER A 252 7.70 -9.44 -7.18
C SER A 252 8.41 -8.64 -8.27
N ASN A 253 9.66 -9.00 -8.59
CA ASN A 253 10.46 -8.27 -9.55
C ASN A 253 10.43 -6.75 -9.35
N VAL A 254 10.49 -6.32 -8.08
CA VAL A 254 10.49 -4.90 -7.70
C VAL A 254 11.80 -4.27 -8.14
N VAL A 255 11.72 -3.29 -9.03
CA VAL A 255 12.85 -2.53 -9.53
C VAL A 255 12.66 -1.07 -9.15
N LEU A 256 13.51 -0.57 -8.25
CA LEU A 256 13.56 0.83 -7.85
C LEU A 256 14.94 1.41 -8.19
N VAL A 257 14.97 2.39 -9.10
CA VAL A 257 16.20 3.03 -9.57
C VAL A 257 16.11 4.54 -9.42
N ASN A 258 17.13 5.16 -8.86
CA ASN A 258 17.21 6.62 -8.72
C ASN A 258 17.67 7.26 -10.05
N LYS A 259 16.90 7.03 -11.10
CA LYS A 259 17.08 7.56 -12.46
C LYS A 259 15.80 7.35 -13.26
N ALA A 260 15.45 8.30 -14.14
CA ALA A 260 14.40 8.12 -15.13
C ALA A 260 14.86 7.22 -16.31
N GLY A 261 13.90 6.68 -17.07
CA GLY A 261 14.14 5.79 -18.21
C GLY A 261 14.60 4.39 -17.81
N LYS A 262 14.19 3.91 -16.63
CA LYS A 262 14.56 2.61 -16.08
C LYS A 262 13.34 1.77 -15.66
N VAL A 263 12.15 2.21 -16.00
CA VAL A 263 10.93 1.38 -15.84
C VAL A 263 11.01 0.24 -16.86
N ARG A 264 11.07 -1.02 -16.36
CA ARG A 264 11.24 -2.24 -17.15
C ARG A 264 10.63 -3.46 -16.46
#